data_363e43520e2d1690152a300e6b473f4f
#
_entry.id   363e43520e2d1690152a300e6b473f4f
#
_cell.length_a   1.000
_cell.length_b   1.000
_cell.length_c   1.000
_cell.angle_alpha   90.00
_cell.angle_beta   90.00
_cell.angle_gamma   90.00
#
_symmetry.space_group_name_H-M   'P 1'
#
loop_
_entity.id
_entity.type
_entity.pdbx_description
1 polymer ?
#
loop_
_entity_poly.entity_id
_entity_poly.type
_entity_poly.pdbx_seq_one_letter_code
_entity_poly.pdbx_strand_id
1 'polypeptide(L)'
;MSDITSDYERIEKRTRIHGNIRNGIIYFFLCLWALIVLFPFYWMVLTSVKSYGSYNAEYIPRFFTLSPTLQNYVDAFTTVSLGRYLWNTLFFTVVTTAIMLVVITLAAFAFARLNFAGKDLIFTLFLSLMMIPNELVVITNFTTITNLDLRNTFTGLILPSVTSVFYIYLLRENFAQIPDELYYAAKVDGTSDLRYLRKVMVPICKPTLITIVILKVIECWNSYVWPRLITDDPDYYLVSNGIQEIRENGFGRENIPAMMAAVVVISVPLVVLFLVFRKKVMAGVARGGTKG
;
A
#
# COMPACT_ATOMS: atom_id res chain seq x y z
N MET A 1 -21.40 53.71 25.45
CA MET A 1 -21.21 52.99 24.17
C MET A 1 -19.75 52.69 23.89
N SER A 2 -18.80 53.54 24.32
CA SER A 2 -17.35 53.36 24.16
C SER A 2 -16.75 52.23 24.99
N ASP A 3 -17.28 51.91 26.17
CA ASP A 3 -16.77 50.83 27.03
C ASP A 3 -17.06 49.42 26.48
N ILE A 4 -18.23 49.25 25.89
CA ILE A 4 -18.63 47.94 25.32
C ILE A 4 -17.75 47.58 24.13
N THR A 5 -17.39 48.53 23.26
CA THR A 5 -16.49 48.28 22.10
C THR A 5 -15.07 47.93 22.54
N SER A 6 -14.57 48.58 23.62
CA SER A 6 -13.21 48.27 24.13
C SER A 6 -13.12 46.89 24.76
N ASP A 7 -14.18 46.39 25.40
CA ASP A 7 -14.23 45.05 25.97
C ASP A 7 -14.33 43.95 24.88
N TYR A 8 -15.09 44.20 23.81
CA TYR A 8 -15.13 43.30 22.65
C TYR A 8 -13.76 43.18 21.98
N GLU A 9 -13.05 44.25 21.73
CA GLU A 9 -11.71 44.25 21.17
C GLU A 9 -10.70 43.51 22.07
N ARG A 10 -10.79 43.65 23.38
CA ARG A 10 -9.94 42.90 24.33
C ARG A 10 -10.23 41.41 24.34
N ILE A 11 -11.49 41.02 24.27
CA ILE A 11 -11.91 39.61 24.21
C ILE A 11 -11.43 39.01 22.89
N GLU A 12 -11.64 39.68 21.77
CA GLU A 12 -11.19 39.23 20.45
C GLU A 12 -9.67 39.07 20.39
N LYS A 13 -8.92 40.04 20.89
CA LYS A 13 -7.46 40.00 20.97
C LYS A 13 -6.96 38.84 21.84
N ARG A 14 -7.59 38.60 23.00
CA ARG A 14 -7.27 37.46 23.86
C ARG A 14 -7.58 36.14 23.20
N THR A 15 -8.71 35.97 22.55
CA THR A 15 -9.09 34.77 21.83
C THR A 15 -8.12 34.47 20.68
N ARG A 16 -7.71 35.51 19.93
CA ARG A 16 -6.72 35.41 18.87
C ARG A 16 -5.34 35.02 19.40
N ILE A 17 -4.90 35.61 20.52
CA ILE A 17 -3.62 35.27 21.15
C ILE A 17 -3.64 33.82 21.65
N HIS A 18 -4.69 33.38 22.35
CA HIS A 18 -4.83 32.02 22.81
C HIS A 18 -4.89 31.03 21.64
N GLY A 19 -5.58 31.37 20.55
CA GLY A 19 -5.60 30.60 19.31
C GLY A 19 -4.21 30.45 18.70
N ASN A 20 -3.45 31.53 18.63
CA ASN A 20 -2.09 31.53 18.09
C ASN A 20 -1.11 30.71 18.96
N ILE A 21 -1.19 30.84 20.29
CA ILE A 21 -0.36 30.06 21.23
C ILE A 21 -0.70 28.57 21.10
N ARG A 22 -1.99 28.23 21.12
CA ARG A 22 -2.43 26.82 20.92
C ARG A 22 -1.92 26.25 19.60
N ASN A 23 -2.08 26.99 18.51
CA ASN A 23 -1.59 26.57 17.21
C ASN A 23 -0.06 26.43 17.19
N GLY A 24 0.66 27.36 17.81
CA GLY A 24 2.12 27.27 17.97
C GLY A 24 2.57 26.00 18.69
N ILE A 25 1.89 25.65 19.78
CA ILE A 25 2.15 24.41 20.52
C ILE A 25 1.86 23.19 19.65
N ILE A 26 0.72 23.18 18.96
CA ILE A 26 0.35 22.08 18.05
C ILE A 26 1.39 21.91 16.96
N TYR A 27 1.78 23.00 16.29
CA TYR A 27 2.80 22.93 15.22
C TYR A 27 4.16 22.51 15.76
N PHE A 28 4.56 22.92 16.95
CA PHE A 28 5.79 22.47 17.59
C PHE A 28 5.81 20.94 17.76
N PHE A 29 4.73 20.37 18.34
CA PHE A 29 4.64 18.91 18.50
C PHE A 29 4.55 18.18 17.16
N LEU A 30 3.84 18.72 16.18
CA LEU A 30 3.78 18.14 14.83
C LEU A 30 5.15 18.14 14.14
N CYS A 31 5.91 19.23 14.26
CA CYS A 31 7.26 19.31 13.72
C CYS A 31 8.21 18.33 14.42
N LEU A 32 8.15 18.26 15.75
CA LEU A 32 8.96 17.31 16.51
C LEU A 32 8.64 15.86 16.10
N TRP A 33 7.36 15.54 15.99
CA TRP A 33 6.92 14.22 15.53
C TRP A 33 7.37 13.91 14.10
N ALA A 34 7.25 14.90 13.21
CA ALA A 34 7.71 14.77 11.83
C ALA A 34 9.22 14.51 11.76
N LEU A 35 10.04 15.18 12.58
CA LEU A 35 11.48 14.93 12.65
C LEU A 35 11.80 13.51 13.13
N ILE A 36 11.09 13.01 14.15
CA ILE A 36 11.27 11.64 14.65
C ILE A 36 10.94 10.62 13.55
N VAL A 37 9.83 10.82 12.82
CA VAL A 37 9.41 9.90 11.76
C VAL A 37 10.34 9.98 10.54
N LEU A 38 10.85 11.16 10.19
CA LEU A 38 11.73 11.34 9.03
C LEU A 38 13.17 10.92 9.31
N PHE A 39 13.60 10.89 10.56
CA PHE A 39 14.99 10.58 10.95
C PHE A 39 15.49 9.24 10.40
N PRO A 40 14.76 8.10 10.52
CA PRO A 40 15.22 6.83 9.97
C PRO A 40 15.45 6.88 8.45
N PHE A 41 14.59 7.58 7.72
CA PHE A 41 14.72 7.74 6.27
C PHE A 41 15.92 8.62 5.91
N TYR A 42 16.12 9.72 6.63
CA TYR A 42 17.31 10.53 6.49
C TYR A 42 18.59 9.71 6.72
N TRP A 43 18.60 8.91 7.81
CA TRP A 43 19.72 8.05 8.15
C TRP A 43 20.01 7.00 7.09
N MET A 44 18.97 6.38 6.56
CA MET A 44 19.05 5.41 5.47
C MET A 44 19.70 6.02 4.22
N VAL A 45 19.20 7.19 3.78
CA VAL A 45 19.75 7.90 2.62
C VAL A 45 21.18 8.38 2.88
N LEU A 46 21.47 8.93 4.06
CA LEU A 46 22.82 9.35 4.42
C LEU A 46 23.80 8.16 4.40
N THR A 47 23.40 7.03 5.00
CA THR A 47 24.26 5.83 5.05
C THR A 47 24.48 5.26 3.66
N SER A 48 23.48 5.30 2.77
CA SER A 48 23.58 4.78 1.41
C SER A 48 24.63 5.50 0.54
N VAL A 49 24.98 6.72 0.90
CA VAL A 49 26.02 7.51 0.18
C VAL A 49 27.37 7.56 0.90
N LYS A 50 27.53 6.94 2.06
CA LYS A 50 28.83 6.80 2.74
C LYS A 50 29.65 5.69 2.08
N SER A 51 30.94 5.89 1.87
CA SER A 51 31.81 4.79 1.46
C SER A 51 31.96 3.76 2.59
N TYR A 52 32.17 2.50 2.21
CA TYR A 52 32.35 1.40 3.18
C TYR A 52 33.47 1.70 4.21
N GLY A 53 34.63 2.21 3.73
CA GLY A 53 35.74 2.56 4.61
C GLY A 53 35.42 3.73 5.54
N SER A 54 34.73 4.77 5.05
CA SER A 54 34.29 5.90 5.87
C SER A 54 33.30 5.48 6.93
N TYR A 55 32.33 4.62 6.58
CA TYR A 55 31.32 4.11 7.50
C TYR A 55 31.95 3.29 8.66
N ASN A 56 32.85 2.38 8.33
CA ASN A 56 33.49 1.52 9.33
C ASN A 56 34.55 2.25 10.20
N ALA A 57 35.08 3.36 9.72
CA ALA A 57 36.01 4.18 10.48
C ALA A 57 35.30 5.12 11.49
N GLU A 58 33.97 5.23 11.43
CA GLU A 58 33.19 6.05 12.35
C GLU A 58 32.96 5.34 13.67
N TYR A 59 33.73 5.67 14.70
CA TYR A 59 33.46 5.20 16.06
C TYR A 59 32.14 5.77 16.63
N ILE A 60 31.87 7.04 16.32
CA ILE A 60 30.60 7.71 16.62
C ILE A 60 29.93 8.02 15.27
N PRO A 61 28.71 7.55 15.02
CA PRO A 61 28.02 7.78 13.74
C PRO A 61 27.86 9.29 13.45
N ARG A 62 28.31 9.72 12.28
CA ARG A 62 28.20 11.14 11.85
C ARG A 62 26.93 11.40 11.10
N PHE A 63 26.30 12.53 11.38
CA PHE A 63 25.08 13.00 10.73
C PHE A 63 25.28 13.57 9.31
N PHE A 64 26.49 13.56 8.79
CA PHE A 64 26.84 14.02 7.45
C PHE A 64 28.05 13.24 6.92
N THR A 65 28.27 13.28 5.59
CA THR A 65 29.47 12.71 4.96
C THR A 65 30.18 13.78 4.17
N LEU A 66 31.52 13.82 4.24
CA LEU A 66 32.36 14.75 3.48
C LEU A 66 32.79 14.17 2.12
N SER A 67 32.66 12.85 1.96
CA SER A 67 33.02 12.13 0.74
C SER A 67 31.86 11.22 0.29
N PRO A 68 30.75 11.80 -0.24
CA PRO A 68 29.64 11.01 -0.70
C PRO A 68 30.04 10.19 -1.94
N THR A 69 29.53 8.96 -2.02
CA THR A 69 29.76 8.05 -3.15
C THR A 69 28.45 7.44 -3.62
N LEU A 70 28.34 7.18 -4.93
CA LEU A 70 27.24 6.42 -5.52
C LEU A 70 27.62 4.96 -5.78
N GLN A 71 28.86 4.54 -5.41
CA GLN A 71 29.33 3.19 -5.63
C GLN A 71 28.41 2.14 -4.98
N ASN A 72 27.88 2.41 -3.80
CA ASN A 72 26.93 1.52 -3.11
C ASN A 72 25.69 1.19 -3.95
N TYR A 73 25.21 2.14 -4.76
CA TYR A 73 24.10 1.91 -5.68
C TYR A 73 24.51 1.02 -6.86
N VAL A 74 25.70 1.22 -7.40
CA VAL A 74 26.25 0.34 -8.44
C VAL A 74 26.39 -1.07 -7.89
N ASP A 75 26.98 -1.21 -6.70
CA ASP A 75 27.17 -2.50 -6.04
C ASP A 75 25.82 -3.20 -5.76
N ALA A 76 24.78 -2.46 -5.38
CA ALA A 76 23.44 -2.98 -5.18
C ALA A 76 22.83 -3.63 -6.44
N PHE A 77 23.18 -3.14 -7.64
CA PHE A 77 22.69 -3.71 -8.91
C PHE A 77 23.62 -4.77 -9.50
N THR A 78 24.89 -4.78 -9.13
CA THR A 78 25.88 -5.69 -9.74
C THR A 78 26.14 -6.93 -8.89
N THR A 79 26.08 -6.81 -7.56
CA THR A 79 26.35 -7.93 -6.65
C THR A 79 25.18 -8.88 -6.52
N VAL A 80 23.96 -8.32 -6.58
CA VAL A 80 22.71 -9.09 -6.56
C VAL A 80 21.81 -8.67 -7.71
N SER A 81 20.91 -9.55 -8.11
CA SER A 81 19.99 -9.30 -9.23
C SER A 81 18.87 -8.31 -8.85
N LEU A 82 19.19 -7.18 -8.20
CA LEU A 82 18.20 -6.21 -7.69
C LEU A 82 17.25 -5.72 -8.80
N GLY A 83 17.78 -5.49 -10.02
CA GLY A 83 16.94 -5.09 -11.16
C GLY A 83 15.88 -6.14 -11.50
N ARG A 84 16.24 -7.44 -11.44
CA ARG A 84 15.30 -8.55 -11.65
C ARG A 84 14.24 -8.58 -10.53
N TYR A 85 14.64 -8.44 -9.28
CA TYR A 85 13.71 -8.46 -8.14
C TYR A 85 12.71 -7.29 -8.21
N LEU A 86 13.15 -6.11 -8.63
CA LEU A 86 12.28 -4.96 -8.88
C LEU A 86 11.28 -5.25 -10.01
N TRP A 87 11.75 -5.82 -11.11
CA TRP A 87 10.90 -6.21 -12.24
C TRP A 87 9.87 -7.28 -11.84
N ASN A 88 10.31 -8.33 -11.14
CA ASN A 88 9.44 -9.40 -10.65
C ASN A 88 8.35 -8.84 -9.74
N THR A 89 8.72 -7.93 -8.82
CA THR A 89 7.77 -7.31 -7.90
C THR A 89 6.77 -6.42 -8.64
N LEU A 90 7.24 -5.66 -9.62
CA LEU A 90 6.37 -4.83 -10.46
C LEU A 90 5.39 -5.71 -11.25
N PHE A 91 5.89 -6.76 -11.90
CA PHE A 91 5.07 -7.72 -12.65
C PHE A 91 4.04 -8.39 -11.73
N PHE A 92 4.48 -8.95 -10.60
CA PHE A 92 3.60 -9.55 -9.60
C PHE A 92 2.52 -8.58 -9.13
N THR A 93 2.90 -7.34 -8.78
CA THR A 93 1.98 -6.31 -8.28
C THR A 93 0.94 -5.93 -9.35
N VAL A 94 1.37 -5.66 -10.57
CA VAL A 94 0.49 -5.23 -11.66
C VAL A 94 -0.49 -6.34 -12.04
N VAL A 95 0.02 -7.56 -12.28
CA VAL A 95 -0.81 -8.68 -12.72
C VAL A 95 -1.80 -9.10 -11.63
N THR A 96 -1.33 -9.24 -10.38
CA THR A 96 -2.21 -9.59 -9.24
C THR A 96 -3.31 -8.55 -9.05
N THR A 97 -2.95 -7.25 -9.07
CA THR A 97 -3.92 -6.16 -8.90
C THR A 97 -4.94 -6.15 -10.04
N ALA A 98 -4.50 -6.33 -11.28
CA ALA A 98 -5.38 -6.33 -12.44
C ALA A 98 -6.39 -7.49 -12.41
N ILE A 99 -5.93 -8.72 -12.13
CA ILE A 99 -6.80 -9.89 -12.00
C ILE A 99 -7.75 -9.72 -10.82
N MET A 100 -7.23 -9.31 -9.66
CA MET A 100 -8.05 -9.06 -8.47
C MET A 100 -9.15 -8.04 -8.75
N LEU A 101 -8.86 -6.92 -9.43
CA LEU A 101 -9.87 -5.91 -9.75
C LEU A 101 -11.02 -6.48 -10.58
N VAL A 102 -10.74 -7.33 -11.54
CA VAL A 102 -11.78 -8.00 -12.33
C VAL A 102 -12.62 -8.90 -11.43
N VAL A 103 -11.98 -9.77 -10.64
CA VAL A 103 -12.66 -10.74 -9.75
C VAL A 103 -13.54 -10.01 -8.75
N ILE A 104 -12.99 -9.04 -8.00
CA ILE A 104 -13.77 -8.33 -6.98
C ILE A 104 -14.89 -7.48 -7.56
N THR A 105 -14.69 -6.90 -8.76
CA THR A 105 -15.71 -6.07 -9.41
C THR A 105 -16.90 -6.92 -9.85
N LEU A 106 -16.66 -8.09 -10.42
CA LEU A 106 -17.73 -9.02 -10.82
C LEU A 106 -18.44 -9.59 -9.59
N ALA A 107 -17.71 -10.02 -8.56
CA ALA A 107 -18.28 -10.54 -7.32
C ALA A 107 -19.10 -9.46 -6.59
N ALA A 108 -18.57 -8.25 -6.42
CA ALA A 108 -19.27 -7.15 -5.78
C ALA A 108 -20.54 -6.75 -6.54
N PHE A 109 -20.51 -6.78 -7.87
CA PHE A 109 -21.68 -6.54 -8.72
C PHE A 109 -22.74 -7.62 -8.51
N ALA A 110 -22.36 -8.90 -8.51
CA ALA A 110 -23.29 -9.99 -8.29
C ALA A 110 -24.00 -9.86 -6.93
N PHE A 111 -23.23 -9.59 -5.86
CA PHE A 111 -23.81 -9.40 -4.52
C PHE A 111 -24.57 -8.07 -4.35
N ALA A 112 -24.32 -7.05 -5.14
CA ALA A 112 -25.03 -5.77 -5.05
C ALA A 112 -26.34 -5.76 -5.87
N ARG A 113 -26.34 -6.34 -7.08
CA ARG A 113 -27.44 -6.14 -8.06
C ARG A 113 -28.17 -7.40 -8.50
N LEU A 114 -27.46 -8.54 -8.59
CA LEU A 114 -28.11 -9.74 -9.09
C LEU A 114 -28.95 -10.38 -8.00
N ASN A 115 -30.05 -11.02 -8.41
CA ASN A 115 -30.91 -11.82 -7.56
C ASN A 115 -30.66 -13.30 -7.87
N PHE A 116 -30.16 -14.03 -6.89
CA PHE A 116 -29.96 -15.48 -6.98
C PHE A 116 -30.22 -16.13 -5.63
N ALA A 117 -30.60 -17.43 -5.66
CA ALA A 117 -30.89 -18.17 -4.45
C ALA A 117 -29.67 -18.27 -3.53
N GLY A 118 -29.87 -18.03 -2.24
CA GLY A 118 -28.82 -18.09 -1.23
C GLY A 118 -27.84 -16.90 -1.18
N LYS A 119 -28.11 -15.82 -1.92
CA LYS A 119 -27.26 -14.62 -1.99
C LYS A 119 -26.80 -14.13 -0.61
N ASP A 120 -27.75 -13.92 0.30
CA ASP A 120 -27.47 -13.36 1.63
C ASP A 120 -26.73 -14.35 2.52
N LEU A 121 -27.05 -15.65 2.42
CA LEU A 121 -26.32 -16.69 3.13
C LEU A 121 -24.86 -16.78 2.65
N ILE A 122 -24.65 -16.83 1.33
CA ILE A 122 -23.29 -16.87 0.76
C ILE A 122 -22.51 -15.62 1.15
N PHE A 123 -23.14 -14.44 1.08
CA PHE A 123 -22.46 -13.20 1.46
C PHE A 123 -22.11 -13.18 2.96
N THR A 124 -22.99 -13.66 3.84
CA THR A 124 -22.73 -13.78 5.27
C THR A 124 -21.57 -14.74 5.56
N LEU A 125 -21.53 -15.89 4.85
CA LEU A 125 -20.40 -16.82 4.94
C LEU A 125 -19.09 -16.17 4.45
N PHE A 126 -19.12 -15.39 3.38
CA PHE A 126 -17.95 -14.61 2.95
C PHE A 126 -17.46 -13.64 4.03
N LEU A 127 -18.38 -12.93 4.68
CA LEU A 127 -18.01 -12.01 5.77
C LEU A 127 -17.39 -12.76 6.96
N SER A 128 -17.89 -13.94 7.30
CA SER A 128 -17.30 -14.72 8.39
C SER A 128 -15.88 -15.20 8.09
N LEU A 129 -15.52 -15.38 6.82
CA LEU A 129 -14.13 -15.67 6.43
C LEU A 129 -13.15 -14.53 6.76
N MET A 130 -13.63 -13.28 6.85
CA MET A 130 -12.77 -12.15 7.26
C MET A 130 -12.29 -12.24 8.71
N MET A 131 -12.94 -13.05 9.53
CA MET A 131 -12.53 -13.29 10.91
C MET A 131 -11.32 -14.24 11.01
N ILE A 132 -11.00 -14.94 9.93
CA ILE A 132 -9.85 -15.86 9.89
C ILE A 132 -8.59 -15.05 9.56
N PRO A 133 -7.59 -15.00 10.46
CA PRO A 133 -6.31 -14.35 10.16
C PRO A 133 -5.64 -14.96 8.93
N ASN A 134 -5.14 -14.11 8.05
CA ASN A 134 -4.47 -14.56 6.81
C ASN A 134 -3.27 -15.49 7.09
N GLU A 135 -2.60 -15.31 8.23
CA GLU A 135 -1.45 -16.11 8.65
C GLU A 135 -1.80 -17.60 8.82
N LEU A 136 -3.04 -17.91 9.22
CA LEU A 136 -3.50 -19.31 9.36
C LEU A 136 -3.72 -19.97 7.99
N VAL A 137 -4.07 -19.20 6.99
CA VAL A 137 -4.33 -19.70 5.63
C VAL A 137 -3.05 -19.92 4.84
N VAL A 138 -1.95 -19.28 5.22
CA VAL A 138 -0.66 -19.35 4.52
C VAL A 138 -0.16 -20.80 4.39
N ILE A 139 -0.25 -21.61 5.47
CA ILE A 139 0.23 -23.00 5.48
C ILE A 139 -0.60 -23.86 4.51
N THR A 140 -1.93 -23.70 4.54
CA THR A 140 -2.83 -24.43 3.64
C THR A 140 -2.59 -24.03 2.18
N ASN A 141 -2.42 -22.75 1.90
CA ASN A 141 -2.07 -22.26 0.57
C ASN A 141 -0.72 -22.83 0.09
N PHE A 142 0.29 -22.86 0.97
CA PHE A 142 1.60 -23.46 0.66
C PHE A 142 1.47 -24.93 0.25
N THR A 143 0.73 -25.72 1.04
CA THR A 143 0.48 -27.14 0.72
C THR A 143 -0.24 -27.29 -0.62
N THR A 144 -1.28 -26.48 -0.85
CA THR A 144 -2.05 -26.52 -2.10
C THR A 144 -1.20 -26.18 -3.31
N ILE A 145 -0.43 -25.11 -3.25
CA ILE A 145 0.45 -24.67 -4.35
C ILE A 145 1.57 -25.67 -4.60
N THR A 146 2.09 -26.29 -3.54
CA THR A 146 3.12 -27.35 -3.66
C THR A 146 2.56 -28.60 -4.32
N ASN A 147 1.34 -29.01 -3.94
CA ASN A 147 0.68 -30.17 -4.55
C ASN A 147 0.29 -29.96 -6.04
N LEU A 148 0.17 -28.68 -6.44
CA LEU A 148 -0.08 -28.30 -7.84
C LEU A 148 1.21 -28.09 -8.66
N ASP A 149 2.39 -28.36 -8.08
CA ASP A 149 3.71 -28.12 -8.68
C ASP A 149 3.93 -26.68 -9.17
N LEU A 150 3.34 -25.70 -8.43
CA LEU A 150 3.40 -24.28 -8.78
C LEU A 150 4.43 -23.49 -7.93
N ARG A 151 5.31 -24.18 -7.18
CA ARG A 151 6.46 -23.52 -6.53
C ARG A 151 7.42 -22.95 -7.56
N ASN A 152 8.13 -21.90 -7.21
CA ASN A 152 9.04 -21.20 -8.12
C ASN A 152 8.38 -20.80 -9.44
N THR A 153 7.12 -20.30 -9.35
CA THR A 153 6.40 -19.76 -10.51
C THR A 153 5.64 -18.48 -10.14
N PHE A 154 5.45 -17.60 -11.11
CA PHE A 154 4.58 -16.43 -10.92
C PHE A 154 3.12 -16.83 -10.68
N THR A 155 2.65 -17.94 -11.24
CA THR A 155 1.29 -18.45 -10.99
C THR A 155 1.11 -18.79 -9.52
N GLY A 156 2.06 -19.49 -8.91
CA GLY A 156 2.05 -19.81 -7.48
C GLY A 156 2.08 -18.57 -6.59
N LEU A 157 2.83 -17.52 -6.98
CA LEU A 157 2.86 -16.25 -6.29
C LEU A 157 1.51 -15.51 -6.38
N ILE A 158 0.90 -15.47 -7.57
CA ILE A 158 -0.28 -14.65 -7.89
C ILE A 158 -1.58 -15.30 -7.38
N LEU A 159 -1.76 -16.60 -7.58
CA LEU A 159 -3.04 -17.29 -7.42
C LEU A 159 -3.72 -17.07 -6.06
N PRO A 160 -3.06 -17.19 -4.90
CA PRO A 160 -3.70 -16.94 -3.60
C PRO A 160 -4.06 -15.47 -3.37
N SER A 161 -3.49 -14.56 -4.15
CA SER A 161 -3.62 -13.11 -3.96
C SER A 161 -4.63 -12.43 -4.90
N VAL A 162 -5.29 -13.19 -5.80
CA VAL A 162 -6.23 -12.65 -6.81
C VAL A 162 -7.64 -12.38 -6.28
N THR A 163 -7.92 -12.68 -5.02
CA THR A 163 -9.21 -12.38 -4.41
C THR A 163 -9.02 -11.82 -3.01
N SER A 164 -10.01 -11.06 -2.56
CA SER A 164 -10.06 -10.53 -1.19
C SER A 164 -11.52 -10.29 -0.81
N VAL A 165 -11.97 -10.96 0.23
CA VAL A 165 -13.32 -10.78 0.78
C VAL A 165 -13.52 -9.33 1.22
N PHE A 166 -12.50 -8.72 1.84
CA PHE A 166 -12.55 -7.31 2.27
C PHE A 166 -12.79 -6.35 1.11
N TYR A 167 -12.09 -6.51 -0.02
CA TYR A 167 -12.29 -5.64 -1.17
C TYR A 167 -13.61 -5.92 -1.90
N ILE A 168 -14.09 -7.18 -1.92
CA ILE A 168 -15.44 -7.52 -2.42
C ILE A 168 -16.50 -6.80 -1.57
N TYR A 169 -16.41 -6.89 -0.25
CA TYR A 169 -17.31 -6.22 0.68
C TYR A 169 -17.29 -4.69 0.48
N LEU A 170 -16.10 -4.08 0.50
CA LEU A 170 -15.94 -2.64 0.36
C LEU A 170 -16.57 -2.13 -0.96
N LEU A 171 -16.33 -2.83 -2.05
CA LEU A 171 -16.86 -2.43 -3.36
C LEU A 171 -18.37 -2.71 -3.45
N ARG A 172 -18.87 -3.83 -2.90
CA ARG A 172 -20.28 -4.15 -2.83
C ARG A 172 -21.06 -3.08 -2.06
N GLU A 173 -20.56 -2.61 -0.91
CA GLU A 173 -21.20 -1.54 -0.13
C GLU A 173 -21.29 -0.23 -0.93
N ASN A 174 -20.25 0.10 -1.70
CA ASN A 174 -20.29 1.28 -2.58
C ASN A 174 -21.26 1.08 -3.75
N PHE A 175 -21.32 -0.10 -4.33
CA PHE A 175 -22.28 -0.42 -5.40
C PHE A 175 -23.73 -0.39 -4.89
N ALA A 176 -23.97 -0.81 -3.67
CA ALA A 176 -25.30 -0.81 -3.05
C ALA A 176 -25.83 0.62 -2.78
N GLN A 177 -24.95 1.63 -2.67
CA GLN A 177 -25.35 3.02 -2.51
C GLN A 177 -25.85 3.67 -3.83
N ILE A 178 -25.65 3.05 -4.97
CA ILE A 178 -26.17 3.53 -6.25
C ILE A 178 -27.67 3.20 -6.29
N PRO A 179 -28.56 4.17 -6.62
CA PRO A 179 -30.01 3.93 -6.65
C PRO A 179 -30.41 2.79 -7.61
N ASP A 180 -31.35 1.96 -7.17
CA ASP A 180 -31.83 0.81 -7.96
C ASP A 180 -32.57 1.25 -9.23
N GLU A 181 -33.17 2.45 -9.22
CA GLU A 181 -33.86 3.05 -10.35
C GLU A 181 -32.95 3.14 -11.58
N LEU A 182 -31.67 3.44 -11.41
CA LEU A 182 -30.71 3.47 -12.51
C LEU A 182 -30.49 2.08 -13.14
N TYR A 183 -30.53 1.04 -12.32
CA TYR A 183 -30.41 -0.33 -12.81
C TYR A 183 -31.68 -0.75 -13.58
N TYR A 184 -32.87 -0.48 -13.01
CA TYR A 184 -34.12 -0.82 -13.67
C TYR A 184 -34.34 -0.01 -14.96
N ALA A 185 -34.01 1.27 -14.99
CA ALA A 185 -34.06 2.08 -16.21
C ALA A 185 -33.16 1.50 -17.31
N ALA A 186 -31.92 1.12 -16.94
CA ALA A 186 -31.00 0.49 -17.89
C ALA A 186 -31.53 -0.86 -18.42
N LYS A 187 -32.28 -1.62 -17.59
CA LYS A 187 -32.92 -2.87 -18.03
C LYS A 187 -34.07 -2.62 -19.02
N VAL A 188 -34.88 -1.61 -18.77
CA VAL A 188 -35.95 -1.20 -19.71
C VAL A 188 -35.35 -0.79 -21.06
N ASP A 189 -34.20 -0.11 -21.07
CA ASP A 189 -33.43 0.25 -22.26
C ASP A 189 -32.71 -0.94 -22.93
N GLY A 190 -32.92 -2.19 -22.45
CA GLY A 190 -32.28 -3.38 -23.00
C GLY A 190 -30.78 -3.49 -22.71
N THR A 191 -30.24 -2.72 -21.75
CA THR A 191 -28.82 -2.75 -21.39
C THR A 191 -28.49 -4.05 -20.62
N SER A 192 -27.46 -4.79 -21.09
CA SER A 192 -26.98 -5.99 -20.40
C SER A 192 -26.27 -5.64 -19.08
N ASP A 193 -26.26 -6.57 -18.12
CA ASP A 193 -25.64 -6.41 -16.80
C ASP A 193 -24.19 -5.98 -16.88
N LEU A 194 -23.40 -6.63 -17.72
CA LEU A 194 -21.99 -6.31 -17.90
C LEU A 194 -21.76 -4.90 -18.51
N ARG A 195 -22.69 -4.49 -19.40
CA ARG A 195 -22.63 -3.13 -19.97
C ARG A 195 -23.01 -2.08 -18.91
N TYR A 196 -24.03 -2.35 -18.09
CA TYR A 196 -24.40 -1.50 -16.96
C TYR A 196 -23.27 -1.39 -15.94
N LEU A 197 -22.68 -2.51 -15.53
CA LEU A 197 -21.52 -2.53 -14.64
C LEU A 197 -20.39 -1.63 -15.18
N ARG A 198 -19.99 -1.83 -16.45
CA ARG A 198 -18.84 -1.13 -17.03
C ARG A 198 -19.11 0.35 -17.31
N LYS A 199 -20.34 0.71 -17.75
CA LYS A 199 -20.66 2.08 -18.18
C LYS A 199 -21.25 2.96 -17.08
N VAL A 200 -21.82 2.36 -16.03
CA VAL A 200 -22.50 3.11 -14.96
C VAL A 200 -21.81 2.89 -13.63
N MET A 201 -21.78 1.66 -13.13
CA MET A 201 -21.31 1.42 -11.75
C MET A 201 -19.82 1.64 -11.57
N VAL A 202 -18.98 1.12 -12.46
CA VAL A 202 -17.52 1.31 -12.39
C VAL A 202 -17.11 2.78 -12.46
N PRO A 203 -17.63 3.63 -13.36
CA PRO A 203 -17.35 5.06 -13.36
C PRO A 203 -17.79 5.79 -12.09
N ILE A 204 -18.96 5.49 -11.55
CA ILE A 204 -19.47 6.09 -10.30
C ILE A 204 -18.57 5.72 -9.12
N CYS A 205 -18.17 4.45 -9.02
CA CYS A 205 -17.33 3.95 -7.94
C CYS A 205 -15.80 4.05 -8.23
N LYS A 206 -15.40 4.80 -9.25
CA LYS A 206 -13.99 5.01 -9.59
C LYS A 206 -13.12 5.47 -8.41
N PRO A 207 -13.56 6.38 -7.51
CA PRO A 207 -12.76 6.75 -6.34
C PRO A 207 -12.44 5.56 -5.43
N THR A 208 -13.43 4.71 -5.15
CA THR A 208 -13.27 3.49 -4.35
C THR A 208 -12.33 2.49 -5.02
N LEU A 209 -12.51 2.26 -6.33
CA LEU A 209 -11.61 1.38 -7.09
C LEU A 209 -10.16 1.86 -7.06
N ILE A 210 -9.92 3.17 -7.17
CA ILE A 210 -8.57 3.74 -7.05
C ILE A 210 -7.99 3.48 -5.66
N THR A 211 -8.80 3.63 -4.61
CA THR A 211 -8.37 3.33 -3.23
C THR A 211 -7.98 1.85 -3.09
N ILE A 212 -8.80 0.94 -3.61
CA ILE A 212 -8.51 -0.50 -3.61
C ILE A 212 -7.22 -0.81 -4.36
N VAL A 213 -7.00 -0.21 -5.53
CA VAL A 213 -5.74 -0.36 -6.30
C VAL A 213 -4.54 0.07 -5.47
N ILE A 214 -4.61 1.24 -4.84
CA ILE A 214 -3.50 1.76 -4.04
C ILE A 214 -3.18 0.82 -2.87
N LEU A 215 -4.20 0.38 -2.14
CA LEU A 215 -4.04 -0.54 -1.02
C LEU A 215 -3.44 -1.87 -1.48
N LYS A 216 -3.93 -2.43 -2.59
CA LYS A 216 -3.42 -3.70 -3.12
C LYS A 216 -1.99 -3.59 -3.64
N VAL A 217 -1.64 -2.50 -4.30
CA VAL A 217 -0.26 -2.24 -4.75
C VAL A 217 0.69 -2.19 -3.56
N ILE A 218 0.32 -1.48 -2.48
CA ILE A 218 1.12 -1.42 -1.25
C ILE A 218 1.25 -2.81 -0.62
N GLU A 219 0.16 -3.58 -0.55
CA GLU A 219 0.15 -4.95 -0.02
C GLU A 219 1.08 -5.88 -0.81
N CYS A 220 0.97 -5.88 -2.14
CA CYS A 220 1.80 -6.72 -3.02
C CYS A 220 3.28 -6.32 -2.94
N TRP A 221 3.58 -5.01 -2.93
CA TRP A 221 4.95 -4.53 -2.86
C TRP A 221 5.65 -4.91 -1.56
N ASN A 222 4.92 -4.88 -0.45
CA ASN A 222 5.44 -5.23 0.88
C ASN A 222 5.26 -6.73 1.21
N SER A 223 4.78 -7.55 0.29
CA SER A 223 4.57 -8.98 0.51
C SER A 223 5.92 -9.67 0.79
N TYR A 224 6.03 -10.34 1.94
CA TYR A 224 7.27 -11.00 2.37
C TYR A 224 7.06 -12.49 2.66
N VAL A 225 6.12 -12.82 3.54
CA VAL A 225 5.95 -14.18 4.04
C VAL A 225 5.62 -15.16 2.92
N TRP A 226 4.62 -14.83 2.09
CA TRP A 226 4.20 -15.69 1.00
C TRP A 226 5.30 -15.90 -0.07
N PRO A 227 5.91 -14.86 -0.64
CA PRO A 227 7.01 -15.05 -1.58
C PRO A 227 8.16 -15.85 -0.97
N ARG A 228 8.51 -15.65 0.30
CA ARG A 228 9.58 -16.36 0.97
C ARG A 228 9.33 -17.87 1.11
N LEU A 229 8.07 -18.25 1.29
CA LEU A 229 7.68 -19.66 1.41
C LEU A 229 7.63 -20.39 0.06
N ILE A 230 7.23 -19.68 -1.01
CA ILE A 230 6.90 -20.31 -2.28
C ILE A 230 8.03 -20.27 -3.30
N THR A 231 9.05 -19.40 -3.09
CA THR A 231 10.18 -19.28 -4.02
C THR A 231 11.52 -19.52 -3.32
N ASP A 232 12.28 -20.49 -3.86
CA ASP A 232 13.66 -20.78 -3.48
C ASP A 232 14.63 -20.41 -4.62
N ASP A 233 14.11 -20.16 -5.83
CA ASP A 233 14.86 -19.80 -7.01
C ASP A 233 14.95 -18.27 -7.13
N PRO A 234 16.16 -17.68 -7.16
CA PRO A 234 16.38 -16.24 -7.31
C PRO A 234 15.70 -15.62 -8.54
N ASP A 235 15.42 -16.40 -9.57
CA ASP A 235 14.73 -15.92 -10.77
C ASP A 235 13.30 -15.44 -10.49
N TYR A 236 12.68 -15.93 -9.42
CA TYR A 236 11.32 -15.56 -8.99
C TYR A 236 11.28 -14.67 -7.74
N TYR A 237 12.43 -14.29 -7.18
CA TYR A 237 12.45 -13.47 -5.97
C TYR A 237 11.81 -12.11 -6.21
N LEU A 238 11.03 -11.68 -5.23
CA LEU A 238 10.55 -10.31 -5.11
C LEU A 238 11.54 -9.46 -4.31
N VAL A 239 11.36 -8.15 -4.29
CA VAL A 239 12.27 -7.23 -3.57
C VAL A 239 12.39 -7.55 -2.08
N SER A 240 11.33 -8.05 -1.46
CA SER A 240 11.34 -8.46 -0.05
C SER A 240 12.26 -9.66 0.22
N ASN A 241 12.28 -10.65 -0.69
CA ASN A 241 13.23 -11.77 -0.65
C ASN A 241 14.63 -11.28 -1.01
N GLY A 242 14.72 -10.37 -1.98
CA GLY A 242 15.97 -9.79 -2.44
C GLY A 242 16.73 -9.06 -1.34
N ILE A 243 16.05 -8.34 -0.43
CA ILE A 243 16.69 -7.71 0.74
C ILE A 243 17.38 -8.75 1.61
N GLN A 244 16.76 -9.90 1.81
CA GLN A 244 17.36 -10.97 2.60
C GLN A 244 18.55 -11.61 1.87
N GLU A 245 18.43 -11.83 0.57
CA GLU A 245 19.52 -12.34 -0.28
C GLU A 245 20.72 -11.37 -0.25
N ILE A 246 20.49 -10.07 -0.38
CA ILE A 246 21.51 -9.02 -0.23
C ILE A 246 22.22 -9.14 1.11
N ARG A 247 21.47 -9.34 2.18
CA ARG A 247 21.99 -9.42 3.55
C ARG A 247 22.80 -10.71 3.80
N GLU A 248 22.37 -11.83 3.25
CA GLU A 248 22.96 -13.15 3.55
C GLU A 248 24.12 -13.49 2.59
N ASN A 249 23.95 -13.24 1.30
CA ASN A 249 24.84 -13.73 0.25
C ASN A 249 25.47 -12.60 -0.59
N GLY A 250 24.89 -11.38 -0.60
CA GLY A 250 25.35 -10.30 -1.47
C GLY A 250 26.54 -9.53 -0.90
N PHE A 251 26.30 -8.74 0.12
CA PHE A 251 27.30 -7.85 0.70
C PHE A 251 27.89 -8.36 2.02
N GLY A 252 27.40 -9.48 2.52
CA GLY A 252 27.65 -9.91 3.89
C GLY A 252 26.98 -8.97 4.90
N ARG A 253 27.09 -9.34 6.18
CA ARG A 253 26.53 -8.52 7.27
C ARG A 253 27.26 -7.20 7.50
N GLU A 254 28.38 -6.99 6.82
CA GLU A 254 29.33 -5.90 7.09
C GLU A 254 29.12 -4.68 6.18
N ASN A 255 28.67 -4.85 4.94
CA ASN A 255 28.48 -3.73 4.02
C ASN A 255 27.08 -3.07 4.14
N ILE A 256 26.86 -2.43 5.29
CA ILE A 256 25.63 -1.70 5.59
C ILE A 256 25.35 -0.57 4.58
N PRO A 257 26.35 0.24 4.10
CA PRO A 257 26.08 1.27 3.11
C PRO A 257 25.45 0.75 1.80
N ALA A 258 25.94 -0.36 1.26
CA ALA A 258 25.38 -0.95 0.03
C ALA A 258 23.97 -1.55 0.28
N MET A 259 23.75 -2.17 1.45
CA MET A 259 22.41 -2.63 1.84
C MET A 259 21.43 -1.45 1.96
N MET A 260 21.84 -0.33 2.55
CA MET A 260 20.99 0.87 2.65
C MET A 260 20.70 1.46 1.27
N ALA A 261 21.66 1.44 0.33
CA ALA A 261 21.42 1.85 -1.04
C ALA A 261 20.35 1.00 -1.73
N ALA A 262 20.41 -0.33 -1.57
CA ALA A 262 19.37 -1.22 -2.08
C ALA A 262 17.99 -0.93 -1.48
N VAL A 263 17.91 -0.71 -0.15
CA VAL A 263 16.65 -0.37 0.53
C VAL A 263 16.09 0.97 0.05
N VAL A 264 16.96 2.00 -0.18
CA VAL A 264 16.54 3.26 -0.79
C VAL A 264 15.90 3.02 -2.15
N VAL A 265 16.56 2.28 -3.04
CA VAL A 265 16.03 1.96 -4.38
C VAL A 265 14.69 1.25 -4.31
N ILE A 266 14.55 0.25 -3.45
CA ILE A 266 13.31 -0.52 -3.25
C ILE A 266 12.18 0.37 -2.71
N SER A 267 12.51 1.40 -1.92
CA SER A 267 11.51 2.31 -1.34
C SER A 267 10.99 3.36 -2.34
N VAL A 268 11.77 3.70 -3.37
CA VAL A 268 11.41 4.74 -4.35
C VAL A 268 10.04 4.54 -5.00
N PRO A 269 9.66 3.34 -5.51
CA PRO A 269 8.35 3.16 -6.15
C PRO A 269 7.19 3.43 -5.22
N LEU A 270 7.26 3.04 -3.93
CA LEU A 270 6.21 3.35 -2.95
C LEU A 270 6.14 4.84 -2.63
N VAL A 271 7.27 5.51 -2.51
CA VAL A 271 7.31 6.97 -2.30
C VAL A 271 6.70 7.69 -3.50
N VAL A 272 7.07 7.30 -4.73
CA VAL A 272 6.48 7.86 -5.96
C VAL A 272 4.98 7.62 -5.99
N LEU A 273 4.53 6.39 -5.72
CA LEU A 273 3.11 6.06 -5.65
C LEU A 273 2.37 6.95 -4.65
N PHE A 274 2.92 7.12 -3.44
CA PHE A 274 2.33 7.99 -2.42
C PHE A 274 2.25 9.45 -2.90
N LEU A 275 3.33 10.00 -3.45
CA LEU A 275 3.36 11.39 -3.93
C LEU A 275 2.34 11.65 -5.04
N VAL A 276 2.19 10.70 -5.98
CA VAL A 276 1.22 10.79 -7.08
C VAL A 276 -0.22 10.70 -6.56
N PHE A 277 -0.48 9.79 -5.62
CA PHE A 277 -1.84 9.48 -5.18
C PHE A 277 -2.23 10.10 -3.84
N ARG A 278 -1.36 10.88 -3.17
CA ARG A 278 -1.59 11.48 -1.83
C ARG A 278 -2.95 12.16 -1.67
N LYS A 279 -3.40 12.92 -2.67
CA LYS A 279 -4.69 13.61 -2.63
C LYS A 279 -5.87 12.63 -2.63
N LYS A 280 -5.76 11.50 -3.33
CA LYS A 280 -6.81 10.47 -3.42
C LYS A 280 -6.83 9.61 -2.17
N VAL A 281 -5.67 9.28 -1.61
CA VAL A 281 -5.53 8.57 -0.32
C VAL A 281 -6.17 9.38 0.80
N MET A 282 -5.84 10.67 0.88
CA MET A 282 -6.41 11.58 1.91
C MET A 282 -7.92 11.72 1.78
N ALA A 283 -8.46 11.83 0.55
CA ALA A 283 -9.90 11.92 0.32
C ALA A 283 -10.66 10.63 0.69
N GLY A 284 -10.03 9.47 0.52
CA GLY A 284 -10.59 8.17 0.90
C GLY A 284 -10.68 8.00 2.42
N VAL A 285 -9.62 8.38 3.15
CA VAL A 285 -9.56 8.32 4.62
C VAL A 285 -10.57 9.30 5.25
N ALA A 286 -10.68 10.51 4.71
CA ALA A 286 -11.61 11.53 5.23
C ALA A 286 -13.07 11.11 5.13
N ARG A 287 -13.49 10.39 4.09
CA ARG A 287 -14.87 9.88 3.95
C ARG A 287 -15.19 8.72 4.89
N GLY A 288 -14.20 7.96 5.35
CA GLY A 288 -14.38 6.91 6.34
C GLY A 288 -14.50 7.43 7.78
N GLY A 289 -13.99 8.63 8.07
CA GLY A 289 -13.93 9.22 9.41
C GLY A 289 -15.09 10.16 9.79
N THR A 290 -15.99 10.49 8.86
CA THR A 290 -17.09 11.47 9.10
C THR A 290 -18.46 10.81 9.30
N LYS A 291 -18.52 9.56 9.78
CA LYS A 291 -19.75 8.99 10.34
C LYS A 291 -19.64 8.98 11.87
N GLY A 292 -19.72 10.16 12.45
CA GLY A 292 -19.87 10.43 13.86
C GLY A 292 -20.56 11.77 14.02
#